data_8e71ea358152f6fc2cde8c0d0c417c2e
#
_entry.id   8e71ea358152f6fc2cde8c0d0c417c2e
#
_cell.length_a   1.000
_cell.length_b   1.000
_cell.length_c   1.000
_cell.angle_alpha   90.00
_cell.angle_beta   90.00
_cell.angle_gamma   90.00
#
_symmetry.space_group_name_H-M   'P 1'
#
loop_
_entity.id
_entity.type
_entity.pdbx_description
1 polymer ?
#
loop_
_entity_poly.entity_id
_entity_poly.type
_entity_poly.pdbx_seq_one_letter_code
_entity_poly.pdbx_strand_id
1 'polypeptide(L)'
;VEATIALHTVFDSPKNRFVFDVSHQTYPHKMLTGRSYGFLDPARYDDITGYSAPQESAHDPFTLGHTSTSVSLACGLAKARDAKGEHHNVVAIIGDGSLSGGEALEGLDLAGEMNSNLIIVVNDNGMSIAENHGGIYKNLELLRQTGGKAECNLFRAMGLDYVFQPEGNHTDALIETFQQVKDCDHPVVVHIVTEKGKGYAPAETHKENWHWCMPFDPKTGKSTVHFEGEDYGDLTARYLLGEMQKDPKVVAITSGTPTVFGFTEDLRKQAGKQFMDVG
;
A
#
# COMPACT_ATOMS: atom_id res chain seq x y z
N VAL A 1 7.37 -4.98 6.39
CA VAL A 1 8.08 -5.11 7.69
C VAL A 1 9.40 -4.35 7.61
N GLU A 2 10.30 -4.74 6.71
CA GLU A 2 11.68 -4.20 6.58
C GLU A 2 11.69 -2.68 6.38
N ALA A 3 10.82 -2.17 5.51
CA ALA A 3 10.70 -0.72 5.26
C ALA A 3 10.28 0.04 6.53
N THR A 4 9.37 -0.51 7.33
CA THR A 4 8.95 0.12 8.60
C THR A 4 10.09 0.13 9.62
N ILE A 5 10.84 -0.97 9.72
CA ILE A 5 12.02 -1.05 10.61
C ILE A 5 13.07 -0.03 10.17
N ALA A 6 13.38 0.05 8.87
CA ALA A 6 14.33 1.00 8.33
C ALA A 6 13.90 2.46 8.57
N LEU A 7 12.61 2.78 8.40
CA LEU A 7 12.07 4.10 8.72
C LEU A 7 12.28 4.46 10.19
N HIS A 8 11.95 3.57 11.12
CA HIS A 8 12.15 3.80 12.56
C HIS A 8 13.63 3.83 12.98
N THR A 9 14.52 3.24 12.19
CA THR A 9 15.96 3.31 12.43
C THR A 9 16.54 4.68 12.04
N VAL A 10 16.01 5.27 10.95
CA VAL A 10 16.55 6.52 10.40
C VAL A 10 15.85 7.76 10.96
N PHE A 11 14.55 7.67 11.19
CA PHE A 11 13.72 8.82 11.58
C PHE A 11 13.16 8.65 13.00
N ASP A 12 13.30 9.69 13.80
CA ASP A 12 12.83 9.75 15.19
C ASP A 12 11.33 10.10 15.23
N SER A 13 10.46 9.07 15.29
CA SER A 13 9.01 9.24 15.46
C SER A 13 8.70 9.37 16.99
N PRO A 14 7.76 10.24 17.44
CA PRO A 14 6.76 10.95 16.64
C PRO A 14 7.20 12.35 16.17
N LYS A 15 8.46 12.76 16.41
CA LYS A 15 8.98 14.04 15.92
C LYS A 15 8.90 14.09 14.39
N ASN A 16 9.50 13.11 13.72
CA ASN A 16 9.27 12.89 12.30
C ASN A 16 7.92 12.21 12.10
N ARG A 17 7.15 12.62 11.10
CA ARG A 17 5.77 12.20 10.89
C ARG A 17 5.68 11.14 9.80
N PHE A 18 5.05 10.01 10.10
CA PHE A 18 4.77 8.94 9.14
C PHE A 18 3.27 8.91 8.81
N VAL A 19 2.94 8.89 7.53
CA VAL A 19 1.57 8.75 7.03
C VAL A 19 1.51 7.49 6.18
N PHE A 20 0.94 6.44 6.73
CA PHE A 20 0.78 5.16 6.04
C PHE A 20 -0.53 5.14 5.26
N ASP A 21 -0.47 4.97 3.95
CA ASP A 21 -1.67 4.85 3.11
C ASP A 21 -2.50 3.65 3.51
N VAL A 22 -3.83 3.76 3.52
CA VAL A 22 -4.75 2.76 4.08
C VAL A 22 -4.47 2.46 5.56
N SER A 23 -3.20 2.33 5.89
CA SER A 23 -2.62 1.99 7.20
C SER A 23 -2.82 0.53 7.67
N HIS A 24 -3.32 -0.37 6.82
CA HIS A 24 -3.43 -1.80 7.12
C HIS A 24 -2.08 -2.51 7.33
N GLN A 25 -0.96 -1.91 6.86
CA GLN A 25 0.41 -2.42 7.02
C GLN A 25 1.14 -1.87 8.25
N THR A 26 0.43 -1.19 9.18
CA THR A 26 1.05 -0.50 10.32
C THR A 26 1.36 -1.40 11.51
N TYR A 27 1.13 -2.71 11.46
CA TYR A 27 1.41 -3.61 12.59
C TYR A 27 2.85 -3.51 13.11
N PRO A 28 3.90 -3.53 12.26
CA PRO A 28 5.26 -3.32 12.73
C PRO A 28 5.47 -1.94 13.36
N HIS A 29 4.87 -0.89 12.80
CA HIS A 29 4.90 0.46 13.36
C HIS A 29 4.26 0.50 14.75
N LYS A 30 3.09 -0.12 14.93
CA LYS A 30 2.42 -0.21 16.24
C LYS A 30 3.27 -0.96 17.25
N MET A 31 3.86 -2.09 16.85
CA MET A 31 4.75 -2.88 17.72
C MET A 31 5.96 -2.07 18.18
N LEU A 32 6.64 -1.36 17.26
CA LEU A 32 7.81 -0.54 17.54
C LEU A 32 7.49 0.70 18.40
N THR A 33 6.23 1.13 18.41
CA THR A 33 5.77 2.31 19.16
C THR A 33 5.01 1.96 20.44
N GLY A 34 5.30 0.78 21.01
CA GLY A 34 4.85 0.37 22.35
C GLY A 34 3.51 -0.36 22.40
N ARG A 35 2.92 -0.70 21.26
CA ARG A 35 1.62 -1.38 21.16
C ARG A 35 1.73 -2.89 20.82
N SER A 36 2.90 -3.49 21.02
CA SER A 36 3.12 -4.93 20.76
C SER A 36 2.19 -5.85 21.58
N TYR A 37 1.76 -5.39 22.76
CA TYR A 37 0.83 -6.13 23.60
C TYR A 37 -0.48 -6.49 22.88
N GLY A 38 -0.99 -5.59 22.03
CA GLY A 38 -2.22 -5.82 21.27
C GLY A 38 -2.08 -6.83 20.13
N PHE A 39 -0.89 -7.41 19.93
CA PHE A 39 -0.63 -8.48 18.96
C PHE A 39 -0.17 -9.78 19.65
N LEU A 40 0.39 -9.68 20.84
CA LEU A 40 1.04 -10.80 21.53
C LEU A 40 0.19 -11.37 22.66
N ASP A 41 -0.75 -10.59 23.21
CA ASP A 41 -1.64 -11.01 24.29
C ASP A 41 -3.09 -11.11 23.78
N PRO A 42 -3.66 -12.33 23.64
CA PRO A 42 -5.02 -12.52 23.16
C PRO A 42 -6.09 -11.77 23.97
N ALA A 43 -5.86 -11.53 25.27
CA ALA A 43 -6.78 -10.78 26.12
C ALA A 43 -6.84 -9.29 25.79
N ARG A 44 -5.90 -8.80 24.96
CA ARG A 44 -5.70 -7.40 24.63
C ARG A 44 -5.81 -7.08 23.14
N TYR A 45 -6.25 -8.02 22.31
CA TYR A 45 -6.39 -7.80 20.87
C TYR A 45 -7.34 -6.65 20.54
N ASP A 46 -8.38 -6.44 21.35
CA ASP A 46 -9.38 -5.38 21.17
C ASP A 46 -8.93 -4.01 21.71
N ASP A 47 -7.77 -3.92 22.39
CA ASP A 47 -7.25 -2.67 22.93
C ASP A 47 -6.70 -1.74 21.84
N ILE A 48 -6.41 -2.26 20.65
CA ILE A 48 -5.87 -1.52 19.52
C ILE A 48 -6.68 -1.79 18.25
N THR A 49 -6.69 -0.82 17.34
CA THR A 49 -7.28 -1.02 16.02
C THR A 49 -6.26 -1.61 15.05
N GLY A 50 -6.73 -2.17 13.93
CA GLY A 50 -5.87 -2.63 12.83
C GLY A 50 -5.27 -1.51 11.98
N TYR A 51 -5.64 -0.24 12.25
CA TYR A 51 -5.30 0.93 11.45
C TYR A 51 -4.63 2.02 12.28
N SER A 52 -4.05 3.03 11.62
CA SER A 52 -3.51 4.22 12.27
C SER A 52 -4.60 4.95 13.06
N ALA A 53 -4.31 5.30 14.31
CA ALA A 53 -5.29 5.85 15.25
C ALA A 53 -4.63 6.81 16.25
N PRO A 54 -4.82 8.15 16.09
CA PRO A 54 -4.23 9.17 16.98
C PRO A 54 -4.63 9.02 18.45
N GLN A 55 -5.79 8.45 18.72
CA GLN A 55 -6.25 8.16 20.09
C GLN A 55 -5.44 7.07 20.77
N GLU A 56 -4.73 6.22 20.03
CA GLU A 56 -3.87 5.18 20.60
C GLU A 56 -2.44 5.69 20.84
N SER A 57 -1.92 6.56 19.98
CA SER A 57 -0.52 6.96 20.03
C SER A 57 -0.26 8.28 19.30
N ALA A 58 0.64 9.10 19.86
CA ALA A 58 1.16 10.31 19.20
C ALA A 58 1.97 10.01 17.93
N HIS A 59 2.34 8.76 17.70
CA HIS A 59 3.04 8.31 16.48
C HIS A 59 2.12 8.22 15.27
N ASP A 60 0.79 8.18 15.48
CA ASP A 60 -0.23 8.09 14.45
C ASP A 60 -0.85 9.47 14.22
N PRO A 61 -0.50 10.22 13.16
CA PRO A 61 -1.00 11.59 12.99
C PRO A 61 -2.47 11.66 12.57
N PHE A 62 -3.02 10.60 11.98
CA PHE A 62 -4.39 10.54 11.44
C PHE A 62 -5.06 9.20 11.71
N THR A 63 -6.40 9.21 11.76
CA THR A 63 -7.20 7.99 11.59
C THR A 63 -7.31 7.70 10.10
N LEU A 64 -6.76 6.58 9.66
CA LEU A 64 -6.70 6.20 8.25
C LEU A 64 -7.33 4.82 8.03
N GLY A 65 -7.81 4.58 6.82
CA GLY A 65 -8.41 3.32 6.37
C GLY A 65 -8.73 3.34 4.88
N HIS A 66 -8.72 4.54 4.24
CA HIS A 66 -8.97 4.70 2.81
C HIS A 66 -7.67 4.74 2.02
N THR A 67 -7.71 4.18 0.81
CA THR A 67 -6.60 4.22 -0.15
C THR A 67 -6.35 5.63 -0.68
N SER A 68 -5.13 5.88 -1.16
CA SER A 68 -4.75 7.06 -1.95
C SER A 68 -4.65 8.39 -1.18
N THR A 69 -4.80 8.39 0.14
CA THR A 69 -4.91 9.61 0.96
C THR A 69 -3.59 10.10 1.54
N SER A 70 -2.59 9.23 1.65
CA SER A 70 -1.37 9.51 2.44
C SER A 70 -0.53 10.67 1.91
N VAL A 71 -0.43 10.82 0.59
CA VAL A 71 0.42 11.85 -0.02
C VAL A 71 -0.18 13.24 0.24
N SER A 72 -1.48 13.41 0.02
CA SER A 72 -2.19 14.68 0.28
C SER A 72 -2.12 15.09 1.76
N LEU A 73 -2.31 14.12 2.68
CA LEU A 73 -2.19 14.36 4.11
C LEU A 73 -0.76 14.73 4.52
N ALA A 74 0.23 14.08 3.93
CA ALA A 74 1.64 14.40 4.18
C ALA A 74 2.02 15.79 3.64
N CYS A 75 1.50 16.20 2.47
CA CYS A 75 1.64 17.58 1.98
C CYS A 75 1.07 18.60 2.99
N GLY A 76 -0.10 18.31 3.56
CA GLY A 76 -0.70 19.15 4.60
C GLY A 76 0.18 19.26 5.85
N LEU A 77 0.75 18.16 6.33
CA LEU A 77 1.69 18.15 7.46
C LEU A 77 2.97 18.95 7.15
N ALA A 78 3.53 18.77 5.96
CA ALA A 78 4.73 19.50 5.54
C ALA A 78 4.49 21.00 5.48
N LYS A 79 3.38 21.42 4.85
CA LYS A 79 2.98 22.84 4.81
C LYS A 79 2.72 23.42 6.21
N ALA A 80 2.08 22.67 7.11
CA ALA A 80 1.83 23.11 8.49
C ALA A 80 3.12 23.25 9.29
N ARG A 81 4.08 22.32 9.13
CA ARG A 81 5.43 22.39 9.70
C ARG A 81 6.16 23.66 9.23
N ASP A 82 6.17 23.90 7.91
CA ASP A 82 6.86 25.05 7.31
C ASP A 82 6.26 26.38 7.78
N ALA A 83 4.92 26.46 7.84
CA ALA A 83 4.23 27.65 8.34
C ALA A 83 4.54 27.96 9.81
N LYS A 84 4.92 26.95 10.60
CA LYS A 84 5.35 27.11 12.00
C LYS A 84 6.86 27.36 12.15
N GLY A 85 7.63 27.27 11.07
CA GLY A 85 9.10 27.33 11.11
C GLY A 85 9.74 26.15 11.83
N GLU A 86 9.04 25.00 11.88
CA GLU A 86 9.56 23.76 12.46
C GLU A 86 10.39 22.98 11.44
N HIS A 87 11.28 22.12 11.93
CA HIS A 87 12.16 21.29 11.10
C HIS A 87 12.06 19.84 11.54
N HIS A 88 11.34 19.04 10.78
CA HIS A 88 11.25 17.58 10.92
C HIS A 88 10.85 16.95 9.59
N ASN A 89 11.20 15.69 9.41
CA ASN A 89 10.83 14.97 8.19
C ASN A 89 9.35 14.56 8.22
N VAL A 90 8.71 14.65 7.06
CA VAL A 90 7.38 14.09 6.80
C VAL A 90 7.52 13.00 5.74
N VAL A 91 7.04 11.81 6.05
CA VAL A 91 7.16 10.63 5.20
C VAL A 91 5.77 10.07 4.91
N ALA A 92 5.35 10.06 3.64
CA ALA A 92 4.21 9.32 3.17
C ALA A 92 4.65 7.92 2.72
N ILE A 93 3.91 6.87 3.06
CA ILE A 93 4.15 5.51 2.62
C ILE A 93 2.90 5.04 1.86
N ILE A 94 3.05 4.81 0.56
CA ILE A 94 1.94 4.43 -0.33
C ILE A 94 2.30 3.18 -1.11
N GLY A 95 1.36 2.24 -1.21
CA GLY A 95 1.48 1.07 -2.10
C GLY A 95 1.17 1.42 -3.55
N ASP A 96 1.73 0.65 -4.48
CA ASP A 96 1.48 0.80 -5.91
C ASP A 96 -0.01 0.72 -6.25
N GLY A 97 -0.76 -0.19 -5.62
CA GLY A 97 -2.21 -0.31 -5.81
C GLY A 97 -3.00 0.94 -5.44
N SER A 98 -2.56 1.70 -4.44
CA SER A 98 -3.20 2.96 -4.02
C SER A 98 -2.75 4.17 -4.85
N LEU A 99 -1.65 4.06 -5.57
CA LEU A 99 -1.04 5.17 -6.29
C LEU A 99 -1.88 5.65 -7.49
N SER A 100 -2.75 4.79 -8.03
CA SER A 100 -3.64 5.12 -9.14
C SER A 100 -4.85 5.97 -8.74
N GLY A 101 -5.13 6.12 -7.46
CA GLY A 101 -6.26 6.92 -6.99
C GLY A 101 -6.08 8.41 -7.27
N GLY A 102 -7.18 9.11 -7.62
CA GLY A 102 -7.15 10.52 -8.00
C GLY A 102 -6.54 11.41 -6.93
N GLU A 103 -6.88 11.17 -5.65
CA GLU A 103 -6.33 11.95 -4.53
C GLU A 103 -4.81 11.79 -4.37
N ALA A 104 -4.27 10.57 -4.64
CA ALA A 104 -2.82 10.36 -4.64
C ALA A 104 -2.13 11.15 -5.77
N LEU A 105 -2.74 11.16 -6.97
CA LEU A 105 -2.21 11.93 -8.10
C LEU A 105 -2.28 13.43 -7.85
N GLU A 106 -3.36 13.95 -7.27
CA GLU A 106 -3.48 15.34 -6.85
C GLU A 106 -2.44 15.70 -5.78
N GLY A 107 -2.20 14.79 -4.82
CA GLY A 107 -1.16 14.94 -3.81
C GLY A 107 0.26 14.97 -4.40
N LEU A 108 0.54 14.15 -5.40
CA LEU A 108 1.82 14.14 -6.11
C LEU A 108 2.02 15.42 -6.94
N ASP A 109 0.97 15.91 -7.60
CA ASP A 109 0.99 17.17 -8.35
C ASP A 109 1.30 18.35 -7.42
N LEU A 110 0.61 18.44 -6.28
CA LEU A 110 0.90 19.46 -5.26
C LEU A 110 2.33 19.31 -4.71
N ALA A 111 2.78 18.09 -4.44
CA ALA A 111 4.13 17.84 -3.93
C ALA A 111 5.20 18.35 -4.91
N GLY A 112 4.98 18.17 -6.22
CA GLY A 112 5.91 18.61 -7.26
C GLY A 112 6.13 20.13 -7.33
N GLU A 113 5.18 20.93 -6.79
CA GLU A 113 5.30 22.39 -6.69
C GLU A 113 5.95 22.83 -5.36
N MET A 114 6.04 21.93 -4.37
CA MET A 114 6.57 22.26 -3.05
C MET A 114 8.10 22.37 -3.06
N ASN A 115 8.64 23.38 -2.39
CA ASN A 115 10.06 23.46 -2.05
C ASN A 115 10.21 23.19 -0.54
N SER A 116 10.06 21.93 -0.16
CA SER A 116 9.92 21.54 1.23
C SER A 116 10.33 20.09 1.45
N ASN A 117 10.73 19.73 2.67
CA ASN A 117 11.00 18.36 3.02
C ASN A 117 9.71 17.52 2.97
N LEU A 118 9.66 16.59 2.03
CA LEU A 118 8.62 15.57 1.93
C LEU A 118 9.20 14.32 1.26
N ILE A 119 9.13 13.20 1.94
CA ILE A 119 9.60 11.91 1.43
C ILE A 119 8.38 11.05 1.11
N ILE A 120 8.26 10.57 -0.12
CA ILE A 120 7.16 9.73 -0.58
C ILE A 120 7.72 8.34 -0.90
N VAL A 121 7.49 7.38 -0.03
CA VAL A 121 7.90 5.99 -0.23
C VAL A 121 6.83 5.26 -1.02
N VAL A 122 7.13 4.93 -2.28
CA VAL A 122 6.28 4.11 -3.13
C VAL A 122 6.71 2.65 -2.97
N ASN A 123 5.88 1.86 -2.30
CA ASN A 123 6.10 0.42 -2.11
C ASN A 123 5.47 -0.34 -3.27
N ASP A 124 6.30 -0.68 -4.25
CA ASP A 124 5.89 -1.35 -5.48
C ASP A 124 6.17 -2.85 -5.43
N ASN A 125 5.12 -3.65 -5.42
CA ASN A 125 5.19 -5.11 -5.51
C ASN A 125 4.46 -5.67 -6.75
N GLY A 126 4.00 -4.80 -7.66
CA GLY A 126 3.32 -5.14 -8.90
C GLY A 126 1.88 -5.62 -8.73
N MET A 127 1.31 -5.52 -7.53
CA MET A 127 -0.04 -5.99 -7.24
C MET A 127 -0.79 -5.06 -6.28
N SER A 128 -2.10 -4.95 -6.51
CA SER A 128 -3.04 -4.45 -5.52
C SER A 128 -3.65 -5.63 -4.72
N ILE A 129 -4.96 -5.80 -4.66
CA ILE A 129 -5.58 -7.04 -4.18
C ILE A 129 -5.28 -8.17 -5.17
N ALA A 130 -5.62 -7.94 -6.44
CA ALA A 130 -5.31 -8.77 -7.59
C ALA A 130 -4.22 -8.08 -8.44
N GLU A 131 -4.18 -8.37 -9.73
CA GLU A 131 -3.32 -7.70 -10.70
C GLU A 131 -3.65 -6.21 -10.86
N ASN A 132 -2.64 -5.38 -11.08
CA ASN A 132 -2.82 -3.96 -11.31
C ASN A 132 -3.29 -3.64 -12.73
N HIS A 133 -4.24 -2.69 -12.87
CA HIS A 133 -4.77 -2.22 -14.14
C HIS A 133 -4.61 -0.71 -14.27
N GLY A 134 -4.12 -0.23 -15.41
CA GLY A 134 -3.97 1.20 -15.71
C GLY A 134 -2.60 1.60 -16.26
N GLY A 135 -2.52 2.82 -16.78
CA GLY A 135 -1.31 3.32 -17.45
C GLY A 135 -0.13 3.56 -16.52
N ILE A 136 -0.39 3.93 -15.27
CA ILE A 136 0.64 4.19 -14.27
C ILE A 136 1.51 2.95 -13.99
N TYR A 137 0.89 1.77 -13.98
CA TYR A 137 1.59 0.51 -13.70
C TYR A 137 2.56 0.11 -14.81
N LYS A 138 2.28 0.50 -16.07
CA LYS A 138 3.23 0.34 -17.19
C LYS A 138 4.48 1.20 -16.98
N ASN A 139 4.30 2.39 -16.40
CA ASN A 139 5.44 3.24 -16.06
C ASN A 139 6.23 2.67 -14.88
N LEU A 140 5.58 2.20 -13.83
CA LEU A 140 6.26 1.53 -12.70
C LEU A 140 7.03 0.29 -13.18
N GLU A 141 6.43 -0.52 -14.05
CA GLU A 141 7.10 -1.68 -14.65
C GLU A 141 8.34 -1.27 -15.45
N LEU A 142 8.24 -0.25 -16.29
CA LEU A 142 9.37 0.29 -17.03
C LEU A 142 10.48 0.77 -16.09
N LEU A 143 10.14 1.43 -14.99
CA LEU A 143 11.09 1.89 -13.98
C LEU A 143 11.77 0.70 -13.29
N ARG A 144 11.04 -0.37 -12.96
CA ARG A 144 11.64 -1.61 -12.43
C ARG A 144 12.62 -2.23 -13.43
N GLN A 145 12.22 -2.40 -14.69
CA GLN A 145 13.03 -3.01 -15.74
C GLN A 145 14.30 -2.23 -16.05
N THR A 146 14.28 -0.92 -15.91
CA THR A 146 15.40 -0.03 -16.22
C THR A 146 16.23 0.38 -15.00
N GLY A 147 15.93 -0.18 -13.81
CA GLY A 147 16.58 0.23 -12.58
C GLY A 147 16.37 1.72 -12.26
N GLY A 148 15.19 2.24 -12.54
CA GLY A 148 14.83 3.64 -12.32
C GLY A 148 15.40 4.65 -13.34
N LYS A 149 16.07 4.18 -14.41
CA LYS A 149 16.80 5.03 -15.36
C LYS A 149 16.01 5.42 -16.60
N ALA A 150 14.75 4.97 -16.75
CA ALA A 150 13.94 5.35 -17.90
C ALA A 150 13.76 6.88 -17.98
N GLU A 151 13.84 7.42 -19.19
CA GLU A 151 13.53 8.84 -19.44
C GLU A 151 12.08 9.17 -19.14
N CYS A 152 11.16 8.26 -19.51
CA CYS A 152 9.75 8.36 -19.14
C CYS A 152 9.59 7.94 -17.67
N ASN A 153 9.59 8.92 -16.78
CA ASN A 153 9.41 8.74 -15.34
C ASN A 153 8.33 9.72 -14.86
N LEU A 154 7.18 9.17 -14.47
CA LEU A 154 6.02 9.95 -14.03
C LEU A 154 6.37 10.91 -12.89
N PHE A 155 7.14 10.46 -11.91
CA PHE A 155 7.47 11.26 -10.74
C PHE A 155 8.35 12.47 -11.11
N ARG A 156 9.36 12.25 -11.95
CA ARG A 156 10.21 13.35 -12.47
C ARG A 156 9.42 14.31 -13.36
N ALA A 157 8.47 13.79 -14.13
CA ALA A 157 7.59 14.63 -14.97
C ALA A 157 6.70 15.54 -14.15
N MET A 158 6.38 15.14 -12.91
CA MET A 158 5.64 15.97 -11.93
C MET A 158 6.55 16.92 -11.13
N GLY A 159 7.86 16.95 -11.38
CA GLY A 159 8.80 17.83 -10.67
C GLY A 159 9.39 17.25 -9.39
N LEU A 160 9.21 15.96 -9.13
CA LEU A 160 9.72 15.30 -7.92
C LEU A 160 11.13 14.74 -8.14
N ASP A 161 11.98 14.82 -7.12
CA ASP A 161 13.19 14.03 -7.08
C ASP A 161 12.85 12.54 -6.99
N TYR A 162 13.74 11.69 -7.49
CA TYR A 162 13.45 10.27 -7.60
C TYR A 162 14.66 9.40 -7.28
N VAL A 163 14.49 8.50 -6.33
CA VAL A 163 15.46 7.48 -5.93
C VAL A 163 14.82 6.10 -6.14
N PHE A 164 15.56 5.18 -6.75
CA PHE A 164 15.12 3.81 -6.99
C PHE A 164 15.88 2.83 -6.11
N GLN A 165 15.17 2.00 -5.34
CA GLN A 165 15.74 0.96 -4.48
C GLN A 165 15.15 -0.40 -4.85
N PRO A 166 15.92 -1.27 -5.58
CA PRO A 166 15.43 -2.58 -6.02
C PRO A 166 15.31 -3.62 -4.89
N GLU A 167 16.01 -3.41 -3.78
CA GLU A 167 16.09 -4.35 -2.66
C GLU A 167 15.16 -3.94 -1.51
N GLY A 168 13.86 -3.75 -1.81
CA GLY A 168 12.86 -3.26 -0.85
C GLY A 168 12.52 -4.23 0.29
N ASN A 169 13.01 -5.47 0.26
CA ASN A 169 12.96 -6.41 1.38
C ASN A 169 14.33 -6.59 2.09
N HIS A 170 15.29 -5.70 1.85
CA HIS A 170 16.58 -5.71 2.52
C HIS A 170 16.73 -4.48 3.44
N THR A 171 16.72 -4.71 4.75
CA THR A 171 16.64 -3.63 5.76
C THR A 171 17.82 -2.67 5.68
N ASP A 172 19.05 -3.16 5.54
CA ASP A 172 20.24 -2.29 5.50
C ASP A 172 20.27 -1.41 4.24
N ALA A 173 19.90 -1.98 3.07
CA ALA A 173 19.79 -1.21 1.84
C ALA A 173 18.72 -0.09 1.92
N LEU A 174 17.61 -0.38 2.62
CA LEU A 174 16.57 0.62 2.89
C LEU A 174 17.06 1.70 3.88
N ILE A 175 17.79 1.32 4.92
CA ILE A 175 18.39 2.28 5.87
C ILE A 175 19.33 3.24 5.13
N GLU A 176 20.23 2.73 4.30
CA GLU A 176 21.14 3.54 3.48
C GLU A 176 20.37 4.49 2.56
N THR A 177 19.33 4.00 1.90
CA THR A 177 18.49 4.81 1.01
C THR A 177 17.76 5.91 1.77
N PHE A 178 17.15 5.60 2.92
CA PHE A 178 16.45 6.60 3.73
C PHE A 178 17.40 7.63 4.36
N GLN A 179 18.64 7.23 4.69
CA GLN A 179 19.68 8.17 5.14
C GLN A 179 20.07 9.17 4.06
N GLN A 180 20.09 8.76 2.79
CA GLN A 180 20.41 9.65 1.65
C GLN A 180 19.36 10.74 1.44
N VAL A 181 18.08 10.44 1.71
CA VAL A 181 16.97 11.37 1.51
C VAL A 181 16.51 12.08 2.79
N LYS A 182 17.10 11.71 3.93
CA LYS A 182 16.81 12.35 5.20
C LYS A 182 17.18 13.84 5.11
N ASP A 183 16.30 14.67 5.69
CA ASP A 183 16.46 16.13 5.72
C ASP A 183 16.59 16.77 4.31
N CYS A 184 16.01 16.13 3.27
CA CYS A 184 15.92 16.72 1.94
C CYS A 184 15.19 18.07 2.00
N ASP A 185 15.52 18.98 1.11
CA ASP A 185 14.92 20.33 1.00
C ASP A 185 13.89 20.42 -0.15
N HIS A 186 13.74 19.32 -0.90
CA HIS A 186 12.83 19.19 -2.02
C HIS A 186 12.08 17.84 -1.93
N PRO A 187 10.82 17.74 -2.38
CA PRO A 187 10.08 16.49 -2.32
C PRO A 187 10.73 15.39 -3.15
N VAL A 188 10.91 14.22 -2.53
CA VAL A 188 11.56 13.07 -3.15
C VAL A 188 10.69 11.82 -3.09
N VAL A 189 10.58 11.13 -4.23
CA VAL A 189 10.00 9.80 -4.30
C VAL A 189 11.09 8.75 -4.12
N VAL A 190 10.92 7.90 -3.12
CA VAL A 190 11.73 6.69 -2.92
C VAL A 190 10.90 5.50 -3.41
N HIS A 191 11.20 5.02 -4.60
CA HIS A 191 10.53 3.87 -5.21
C HIS A 191 11.24 2.59 -4.78
N ILE A 192 10.65 1.85 -3.84
CA ILE A 192 11.16 0.58 -3.35
C ILE A 192 10.43 -0.58 -4.05
N VAL A 193 11.19 -1.59 -4.48
CA VAL A 193 10.62 -2.81 -5.08
C VAL A 193 10.59 -3.91 -4.04
N THR A 194 9.40 -4.42 -3.74
CA THR A 194 9.21 -5.46 -2.74
C THR A 194 8.55 -6.70 -3.31
N GLU A 195 8.66 -7.82 -2.60
CA GLU A 195 7.96 -9.04 -2.92
C GLU A 195 6.77 -9.23 -1.97
N LYS A 196 5.55 -9.25 -2.53
CA LYS A 196 4.33 -9.50 -1.78
C LYS A 196 4.34 -10.91 -1.20
N GLY A 197 4.05 -11.02 0.10
CA GLY A 197 4.05 -12.30 0.81
C GLY A 197 5.43 -12.78 1.27
N LYS A 198 6.50 -11.99 1.10
CA LYS A 198 7.88 -12.32 1.46
C LYS A 198 8.02 -12.91 2.86
N GLY A 199 8.68 -14.07 2.93
CA GLY A 199 8.95 -14.81 4.17
C GLY A 199 7.90 -15.87 4.51
N TYR A 200 6.82 -16.00 3.72
CA TYR A 200 5.83 -17.07 3.88
C TYR A 200 5.51 -17.71 2.53
N ALA A 201 6.07 -18.90 2.28
CA ALA A 201 5.99 -19.56 0.98
C ALA A 201 4.57 -19.70 0.38
N PRO A 202 3.49 -20.00 1.14
CA PRO A 202 2.14 -19.98 0.61
C PRO A 202 1.70 -18.60 0.08
N ALA A 203 2.12 -17.52 0.74
CA ALA A 203 1.77 -16.16 0.32
C ALA A 203 2.61 -15.70 -0.89
N GLU A 204 3.86 -16.16 -0.98
CA GLU A 204 4.72 -15.87 -2.14
C GLU A 204 4.19 -16.54 -3.42
N THR A 205 3.58 -17.73 -3.30
CA THR A 205 3.06 -18.50 -4.44
C THR A 205 1.61 -18.16 -4.82
N HIS A 206 0.79 -17.71 -3.87
CA HIS A 206 -0.62 -17.41 -4.07
C HIS A 206 -0.95 -16.01 -3.54
N LYS A 207 -0.30 -14.99 -4.09
CA LYS A 207 -0.28 -13.60 -3.59
C LYS A 207 -1.66 -12.96 -3.44
N GLU A 208 -2.60 -13.26 -4.35
CA GLU A 208 -3.97 -12.75 -4.29
C GLU A 208 -4.72 -13.33 -3.08
N ASN A 209 -4.65 -14.63 -2.88
CA ASN A 209 -5.36 -15.31 -1.79
C ASN A 209 -4.85 -14.90 -0.39
N TRP A 210 -3.60 -14.40 -0.32
CA TRP A 210 -2.95 -13.97 0.92
C TRP A 210 -2.90 -12.45 1.09
N HIS A 211 -3.60 -11.69 0.24
CA HIS A 211 -3.72 -10.26 0.45
C HIS A 211 -4.44 -9.95 1.76
N TRP A 212 -5.50 -10.69 2.05
CA TRP A 212 -6.22 -10.72 3.31
C TRP A 212 -6.64 -12.16 3.62
N CYS A 213 -6.54 -12.58 4.87
CA CYS A 213 -6.95 -13.91 5.26
C CYS A 213 -7.54 -13.91 6.67
N MET A 214 -8.47 -14.84 6.92
CA MET A 214 -8.94 -15.15 8.26
C MET A 214 -7.81 -15.77 9.09
N PRO A 215 -7.91 -15.82 10.43
CA PRO A 215 -6.97 -16.55 11.27
C PRO A 215 -6.71 -17.95 10.74
N PHE A 216 -5.45 -18.32 10.66
CA PHE A 216 -5.01 -19.58 10.05
C PHE A 216 -3.89 -20.24 10.85
N ASP A 217 -3.68 -21.54 10.66
CA ASP A 217 -2.52 -22.27 11.16
C ASP A 217 -1.29 -21.96 10.29
N PRO A 218 -0.25 -21.29 10.81
CA PRO A 218 0.93 -20.92 10.03
C PRO A 218 1.70 -22.11 9.44
N LYS A 219 1.57 -23.30 10.01
CA LYS A 219 2.26 -24.51 9.51
C LYS A 219 1.59 -25.11 8.29
N THR A 220 0.27 -25.00 8.21
CA THR A 220 -0.54 -25.64 7.16
C THR A 220 -1.13 -24.65 6.17
N GLY A 221 -1.19 -23.36 6.52
CA GLY A 221 -1.88 -22.32 5.76
C GLY A 221 -3.41 -22.43 5.78
N LYS A 222 -3.97 -23.39 6.54
CA LYS A 222 -5.43 -23.60 6.58
C LYS A 222 -6.09 -22.64 7.55
N SER A 223 -7.22 -22.05 7.13
CA SER A 223 -8.05 -21.25 8.02
C SER A 223 -8.49 -22.04 9.25
N THR A 224 -8.43 -21.40 10.41
CA THR A 224 -8.97 -21.93 11.67
C THR A 224 -10.41 -21.50 11.89
N VAL A 225 -10.95 -20.62 11.03
CA VAL A 225 -12.33 -20.15 11.06
C VAL A 225 -13.06 -20.76 9.86
N HIS A 226 -14.20 -21.38 10.14
CA HIS A 226 -15.08 -21.96 9.13
C HIS A 226 -16.44 -21.25 9.22
N PHE A 227 -16.91 -20.76 8.08
CA PHE A 227 -18.26 -20.26 7.93
C PHE A 227 -19.16 -21.35 7.33
N GLU A 228 -20.34 -21.51 7.86
CA GLU A 228 -21.36 -22.36 7.25
C GLU A 228 -22.26 -21.52 6.35
N GLY A 229 -22.64 -22.09 5.21
CA GLY A 229 -23.53 -21.44 4.25
C GLY A 229 -22.80 -20.83 3.05
N GLU A 230 -23.58 -20.18 2.20
CA GLU A 230 -23.07 -19.53 0.99
C GLU A 230 -22.77 -18.05 1.26
N ASP A 231 -21.66 -17.55 0.69
CA ASP A 231 -21.28 -16.17 0.71
C ASP A 231 -22.04 -15.37 -0.37
N TYR A 232 -22.42 -14.11 -0.06
CA TYR A 232 -23.06 -13.23 -1.04
C TYR A 232 -22.19 -12.93 -2.25
N GLY A 233 -20.87 -12.86 -2.07
CA GLY A 233 -19.91 -12.68 -3.15
C GLY A 233 -19.94 -13.84 -4.12
N ASP A 234 -19.84 -15.08 -3.61
CA ASP A 234 -19.89 -16.30 -4.40
C ASP A 234 -21.22 -16.45 -5.16
N LEU A 235 -22.33 -16.15 -4.50
CA LEU A 235 -23.66 -16.16 -5.11
C LEU A 235 -23.74 -15.13 -6.26
N THR A 236 -23.23 -13.93 -6.03
CA THR A 236 -23.24 -12.84 -7.01
C THR A 236 -22.39 -13.20 -8.24
N ALA A 237 -21.18 -13.70 -8.02
CA ALA A 237 -20.28 -14.08 -9.11
C ALA A 237 -20.86 -15.20 -9.95
N ARG A 238 -21.41 -16.25 -9.34
CA ARG A 238 -22.04 -17.37 -10.05
C ARG A 238 -23.27 -16.93 -10.84
N TYR A 239 -24.12 -16.08 -10.25
CA TYR A 239 -25.29 -15.54 -10.93
C TYR A 239 -24.89 -14.72 -12.15
N LEU A 240 -23.99 -13.76 -11.98
CA LEU A 240 -23.52 -12.90 -13.07
C LEU A 240 -22.84 -13.70 -14.18
N LEU A 241 -21.98 -14.66 -13.82
CA LEU A 241 -21.37 -15.55 -14.82
C LEU A 241 -22.40 -16.35 -15.62
N GLY A 242 -23.45 -16.84 -14.95
CA GLY A 242 -24.55 -17.51 -15.61
C GLY A 242 -25.35 -16.61 -16.56
N GLU A 243 -25.53 -15.33 -16.23
CA GLU A 243 -26.18 -14.37 -17.12
C GLU A 243 -25.26 -13.95 -18.29
N MET A 244 -23.95 -13.79 -18.04
CA MET A 244 -22.95 -13.51 -19.10
C MET A 244 -22.92 -14.60 -20.16
N GLN A 245 -23.06 -15.86 -19.75
CA GLN A 245 -23.13 -17.00 -20.70
C GLN A 245 -24.36 -16.96 -21.61
N LYS A 246 -25.45 -16.34 -21.16
CA LYS A 246 -26.72 -16.23 -21.92
C LYS A 246 -26.76 -14.98 -22.80
N ASP A 247 -26.15 -13.87 -22.33
CA ASP A 247 -26.19 -12.60 -23.05
C ASP A 247 -24.79 -11.92 -23.04
N PRO A 248 -24.17 -11.77 -24.23
CA PRO A 248 -22.86 -11.10 -24.34
C PRO A 248 -22.86 -9.61 -23.98
N LYS A 249 -24.05 -9.01 -23.76
CA LYS A 249 -24.17 -7.60 -23.31
C LYS A 249 -24.08 -7.46 -21.78
N VAL A 250 -24.22 -8.56 -21.05
CA VAL A 250 -24.05 -8.55 -19.59
C VAL A 250 -22.56 -8.43 -19.28
N VAL A 251 -22.19 -7.42 -18.51
CA VAL A 251 -20.81 -7.19 -18.08
C VAL A 251 -20.75 -6.94 -16.58
N ALA A 252 -19.64 -7.29 -15.95
CA ALA A 252 -19.31 -6.89 -14.59
C ALA A 252 -18.09 -5.96 -14.61
N ILE A 253 -18.19 -4.88 -13.85
CA ILE A 253 -17.10 -3.88 -13.71
C ILE A 253 -16.76 -3.78 -12.22
N THR A 254 -15.47 -3.87 -11.90
CA THR A 254 -14.96 -3.63 -10.54
C THR A 254 -13.83 -2.62 -10.57
N SER A 255 -13.56 -2.02 -9.41
CA SER A 255 -12.44 -1.10 -9.19
C SER A 255 -11.47 -1.72 -8.18
N GLY A 256 -10.56 -2.57 -8.65
CA GLY A 256 -9.48 -3.16 -7.87
C GLY A 256 -9.89 -4.21 -6.84
N THR A 257 -11.17 -4.63 -6.78
CA THR A 257 -11.68 -5.52 -5.71
C THR A 257 -12.44 -6.76 -6.24
N PRO A 258 -11.91 -7.50 -7.23
CA PRO A 258 -12.66 -8.58 -7.87
C PRO A 258 -13.07 -9.70 -6.90
N THR A 259 -12.20 -10.05 -5.96
CA THR A 259 -12.40 -11.16 -5.03
C THR A 259 -13.46 -10.89 -3.97
N VAL A 260 -13.71 -9.61 -3.63
CA VAL A 260 -14.77 -9.22 -2.67
C VAL A 260 -16.16 -9.63 -3.16
N PHE A 261 -16.36 -9.64 -4.46
CA PHE A 261 -17.59 -10.10 -5.11
C PHE A 261 -17.47 -11.52 -5.70
N GLY A 262 -16.55 -12.33 -5.19
CA GLY A 262 -16.39 -13.72 -5.55
C GLY A 262 -15.77 -13.99 -6.93
N PHE A 263 -15.35 -12.94 -7.68
CA PHE A 263 -14.66 -13.13 -8.96
C PHE A 263 -13.20 -13.50 -8.76
N THR A 264 -12.98 -14.78 -8.43
CA THR A 264 -11.66 -15.39 -8.39
C THR A 264 -10.97 -15.33 -9.75
N GLU A 265 -9.65 -15.56 -9.79
CA GLU A 265 -8.88 -15.59 -11.04
C GLU A 265 -9.52 -16.52 -12.09
N ASP A 266 -9.98 -17.71 -11.68
CA ASP A 266 -10.63 -18.67 -12.58
C ASP A 266 -11.98 -18.17 -13.12
N LEU A 267 -12.79 -17.52 -12.30
CA LEU A 267 -14.07 -16.95 -12.74
C LEU A 267 -13.86 -15.73 -13.65
N ARG A 268 -12.83 -14.90 -13.39
CA ARG A 268 -12.44 -13.82 -14.30
C ARG A 268 -12.00 -14.34 -15.68
N LYS A 269 -11.23 -15.44 -15.72
CA LYS A 269 -10.86 -16.12 -16.97
C LYS A 269 -12.06 -16.66 -17.71
N GLN A 270 -13.05 -17.24 -17.01
CA GLN A 270 -14.29 -17.73 -17.62
C GLN A 270 -15.16 -16.60 -18.16
N ALA A 271 -15.29 -15.50 -17.45
CA ALA A 271 -16.04 -14.31 -17.89
C ALA A 271 -15.36 -13.60 -19.08
N GLY A 272 -14.03 -13.68 -19.18
CA GLY A 272 -13.27 -13.12 -20.28
C GLY A 272 -13.53 -11.62 -20.47
N LYS A 273 -13.94 -11.21 -21.67
CA LYS A 273 -14.18 -9.79 -22.01
C LYS A 273 -15.40 -9.17 -21.31
N GLN A 274 -16.26 -9.96 -20.70
CA GLN A 274 -17.43 -9.50 -19.97
C GLN A 274 -17.11 -9.11 -18.51
N PHE A 275 -15.89 -9.39 -18.05
CA PHE A 275 -15.38 -8.90 -16.78
C PHE A 275 -14.32 -7.83 -17.02
N MET A 276 -14.46 -6.69 -16.35
CA MET A 276 -13.54 -5.55 -16.45
C MET A 276 -13.14 -5.10 -15.05
N ASP A 277 -11.84 -5.12 -14.78
CA ASP A 277 -11.26 -4.44 -13.64
C ASP A 277 -10.63 -3.12 -14.12
N VAL A 278 -11.03 -2.02 -13.52
CA VAL A 278 -10.56 -0.68 -13.90
C VAL A 278 -9.51 -0.11 -12.96
N GLY A 279 -9.09 -0.89 -11.94
CA GLY A 279 -8.06 -0.52 -10.99
C GLY A 279 -8.49 0.33 -9.82
#